data_015eee16ecae930f97bd19e7e875e68a
#
_entry.id   015eee16ecae930f97bd19e7e875e68a
#
_cell.length_a   1.000
_cell.length_b   1.000
_cell.length_c   1.000
_cell.angle_alpha   90.00
_cell.angle_beta   90.00
_cell.angle_gamma   90.00
#
_symmetry.space_group_name_H-M   'P 1'
#
loop_
_entity.id
_entity.type
_entity.pdbx_description
1 polymer ?
#
loop_
_entity_poly.entity_id
_entity_poly.type
_entity_poly.pdbx_seq_one_letter_code
_entity_poly.pdbx_strand_id
1 'polypeptide(L)'
;MHRIVLFALAALWTAGCATSRPEGPASLWSVYDSSLKGAKYVDLTHAIAPSTPVWAGFGPSKFAPTVNPRTGKPYTYAKDGFEATHYDLATDQLGTQLDPPAHWSPDYPAIDELPPTFAVRPLVVISIVDQVAKDPGYHLQVADVEAWEKRHGRIPEGSVVFVRSDWSKQWPDPALATKAVFPGVSLAALKFLHLERHIPFHGHEPLDTDTTPSLEGEAWLLTNGYAQAEGVANLDQVPEAGALVAIGYPKFQGGTGGYARFIAICPPDWKYGVSVGELPESPLAKASKPLHWDRTRGVRVR
;
A
#
# COMPACT_ATOMS: atom_id res chain seq x y z
N MET A 1 -65.68 -57.84 -38.93
CA MET A 1 -64.45 -58.24 -38.20
C MET A 1 -63.41 -57.20 -38.44
N HIS A 2 -63.30 -56.19 -37.59
CA HIS A 2 -62.27 -55.14 -37.70
C HIS A 2 -61.28 -55.27 -36.49
N ARG A 3 -60.03 -55.55 -36.84
CA ARG A 3 -59.01 -55.60 -35.85
C ARG A 3 -58.38 -54.20 -35.70
N ILE A 4 -58.51 -53.64 -34.47
CA ILE A 4 -57.81 -52.40 -34.05
C ILE A 4 -56.44 -52.74 -33.59
N VAL A 5 -55.40 -52.19 -34.22
CA VAL A 5 -53.99 -52.28 -33.77
C VAL A 5 -53.67 -51.01 -32.95
N LEU A 6 -53.46 -51.17 -31.66
CA LEU A 6 -52.92 -50.11 -30.80
C LEU A 6 -51.39 -49.99 -31.00
N PHE A 7 -50.92 -48.84 -31.42
CA PHE A 7 -49.52 -48.45 -31.34
C PHE A 7 -49.23 -47.79 -29.97
N ALA A 8 -48.42 -48.44 -29.19
CA ALA A 8 -47.86 -47.85 -27.96
C ALA A 8 -46.61 -47.03 -28.32
N LEU A 9 -46.69 -45.69 -28.15
CA LEU A 9 -45.49 -44.82 -28.19
C LEU A 9 -44.73 -44.94 -26.86
N ALA A 10 -43.54 -45.53 -26.90
CA ALA A 10 -42.60 -45.48 -25.79
C ALA A 10 -41.82 -44.17 -25.89
N ALA A 11 -42.07 -43.23 -24.96
CA ALA A 11 -41.25 -42.05 -24.80
C ALA A 11 -39.95 -42.39 -24.04
N LEU A 12 -38.82 -42.40 -24.78
CA LEU A 12 -37.50 -42.47 -24.15
C LEU A 12 -37.18 -41.13 -23.49
N TRP A 13 -37.14 -41.12 -22.18
CA TRP A 13 -36.53 -40.02 -21.40
C TRP A 13 -35.01 -40.25 -21.39
N THR A 14 -34.29 -39.47 -22.16
CA THR A 14 -32.85 -39.38 -22.02
C THR A 14 -32.55 -38.49 -20.80
N ALA A 15 -32.30 -39.11 -19.68
CA ALA A 15 -31.70 -38.42 -18.53
C ALA A 15 -30.25 -38.01 -18.91
N GLY A 16 -30.09 -36.75 -19.29
CA GLY A 16 -28.79 -36.15 -19.46
C GLY A 16 -28.10 -36.11 -18.11
N CYS A 17 -27.15 -37.04 -17.86
CA CYS A 17 -26.20 -36.88 -16.78
C CYS A 17 -25.37 -35.64 -17.08
N ALA A 18 -25.70 -34.52 -16.44
CA ALA A 18 -24.78 -33.44 -16.30
C ALA A 18 -23.61 -33.95 -15.45
N THR A 19 -22.53 -34.35 -16.10
CA THR A 19 -21.27 -34.61 -15.43
C THR A 19 -20.80 -33.29 -14.85
N SER A 20 -21.04 -33.09 -13.55
CA SER A 20 -20.33 -32.06 -12.79
C SER A 20 -18.85 -32.34 -12.95
N ARG A 21 -18.13 -31.43 -13.65
CA ARG A 21 -16.68 -31.45 -13.61
C ARG A 21 -16.26 -31.46 -12.14
N PRO A 22 -15.36 -32.37 -11.71
CA PRO A 22 -14.79 -32.23 -10.39
C PRO A 22 -14.22 -30.81 -10.29
N GLU A 23 -14.68 -30.02 -9.31
CA GLU A 23 -14.07 -28.75 -8.97
C GLU A 23 -12.63 -29.05 -8.58
N GLY A 24 -11.70 -28.85 -9.51
CA GLY A 24 -10.27 -28.81 -9.19
C GLY A 24 -10.04 -27.67 -8.19
N PRO A 25 -8.89 -27.65 -7.50
CA PRO A 25 -8.59 -26.56 -6.57
C PRO A 25 -8.84 -25.23 -7.28
N ALA A 26 -9.57 -24.31 -6.60
CA ALA A 26 -9.96 -23.04 -7.19
C ALA A 26 -8.73 -22.34 -7.80
N SER A 27 -8.76 -22.10 -9.11
CA SER A 27 -7.68 -21.39 -9.78
C SER A 27 -7.59 -19.97 -9.21
N LEU A 28 -6.38 -19.43 -9.03
CA LEU A 28 -6.21 -18.02 -8.66
C LEU A 28 -6.88 -17.07 -9.66
N TRP A 29 -7.04 -17.48 -10.91
CA TRP A 29 -7.82 -16.71 -11.91
C TRP A 29 -9.29 -16.67 -11.57
N SER A 30 -9.89 -17.74 -11.06
CA SER A 30 -11.29 -17.73 -10.60
C SER A 30 -11.48 -16.85 -9.38
N VAL A 31 -10.51 -16.79 -8.46
CA VAL A 31 -10.51 -15.85 -7.34
C VAL A 31 -10.40 -14.41 -7.84
N TYR A 32 -9.53 -14.16 -8.82
CA TYR A 32 -9.43 -12.86 -9.48
C TYR A 32 -10.78 -12.42 -10.09
N ASP A 33 -11.38 -13.26 -10.91
CA ASP A 33 -12.62 -12.93 -11.60
C ASP A 33 -13.81 -12.76 -10.64
N SER A 34 -13.90 -13.57 -9.59
CA SER A 34 -15.02 -13.54 -8.65
C SER A 34 -14.90 -12.48 -7.54
N SER A 35 -13.68 -12.08 -7.21
CA SER A 35 -13.43 -11.26 -6.02
C SER A 35 -12.60 -10.00 -6.31
N LEU A 36 -11.45 -10.14 -7.00
CA LEU A 36 -10.52 -9.02 -7.15
C LEU A 36 -10.92 -8.06 -8.27
N LYS A 37 -11.48 -8.56 -9.37
CA LYS A 37 -11.87 -7.75 -10.54
C LYS A 37 -12.94 -6.72 -10.21
N GLY A 38 -13.91 -7.05 -9.36
CA GLY A 38 -14.96 -6.15 -8.89
C GLY A 38 -14.57 -5.31 -7.67
N ALA A 39 -13.44 -5.61 -7.02
CA ALA A 39 -13.00 -4.89 -5.84
C ALA A 39 -12.66 -3.42 -6.15
N LYS A 40 -12.65 -2.57 -5.13
CA LYS A 40 -12.26 -1.16 -5.22
C LYS A 40 -10.79 -0.99 -4.83
N TYR A 41 -9.98 -0.46 -5.75
CA TYR A 41 -8.55 -0.22 -5.55
C TYR A 41 -8.33 1.22 -5.11
N VAL A 42 -7.70 1.42 -3.95
CA VAL A 42 -7.36 2.73 -3.38
C VAL A 42 -5.84 2.83 -3.22
N ASP A 43 -5.25 3.89 -3.78
CA ASP A 43 -3.81 4.15 -3.66
C ASP A 43 -3.50 4.81 -2.31
N LEU A 44 -2.66 4.17 -1.50
CA LEU A 44 -2.26 4.62 -0.17
C LEU A 44 -0.86 5.24 -0.16
N THR A 45 -0.43 5.82 -1.29
CA THR A 45 0.95 6.25 -1.50
C THR A 45 1.02 7.71 -1.92
N HIS A 46 1.89 8.49 -1.30
CA HIS A 46 2.22 9.83 -1.75
C HIS A 46 3.12 9.81 -2.98
N ALA A 47 2.90 10.74 -3.91
CA ALA A 47 3.82 10.95 -5.03
C ALA A 47 5.15 11.52 -4.54
N ILE A 48 6.27 10.96 -5.00
CA ILE A 48 7.60 11.47 -4.71
C ILE A 48 7.91 12.67 -5.63
N ALA A 49 8.37 13.75 -5.03
CA ALA A 49 8.79 14.98 -5.70
C ALA A 49 9.97 15.62 -4.94
N PRO A 50 10.68 16.60 -5.50
CA PRO A 50 11.70 17.36 -4.75
C PRO A 50 11.17 18.04 -3.48
N SER A 51 9.86 18.31 -3.42
CA SER A 51 9.18 18.89 -2.25
C SER A 51 8.68 17.85 -1.23
N THR A 52 8.95 16.57 -1.46
CA THR A 52 8.57 15.51 -0.50
C THR A 52 9.23 15.79 0.85
N PRO A 53 8.47 15.86 1.95
CA PRO A 53 9.04 15.98 3.28
C PRO A 53 10.04 14.85 3.55
N VAL A 54 11.19 15.21 4.05
CA VAL A 54 12.27 14.27 4.40
C VAL A 54 13.05 14.85 5.59
N TRP A 55 13.55 13.98 6.45
CA TRP A 55 14.37 14.41 7.57
C TRP A 55 15.57 15.23 7.09
N ALA A 56 15.82 16.36 7.75
CA ALA A 56 16.85 17.31 7.34
C ALA A 56 18.27 16.71 7.29
N GLY A 57 18.54 15.64 8.05
CA GLY A 57 19.80 14.91 8.04
C GLY A 57 20.12 14.23 6.71
N PHE A 58 19.11 13.91 5.89
CA PHE A 58 19.30 13.28 4.58
C PHE A 58 19.40 14.31 3.44
N GLY A 59 18.83 15.49 3.62
CA GLY A 59 18.77 16.54 2.59
C GLY A 59 17.67 16.32 1.53
N PRO A 60 17.50 17.29 0.62
CA PRO A 60 16.44 17.25 -0.38
C PRO A 60 16.79 16.39 -1.60
N SER A 61 15.79 15.71 -2.14
CA SER A 61 15.90 15.04 -3.43
C SER A 61 15.91 16.04 -4.60
N LYS A 62 16.53 15.65 -5.73
CA LYS A 62 16.58 16.47 -6.94
C LYS A 62 16.21 15.65 -8.16
N PHE A 63 15.38 16.21 -9.01
CA PHE A 63 15.03 15.60 -10.29
C PHE A 63 15.53 16.48 -11.42
N ALA A 64 15.96 15.86 -12.51
CA ALA A 64 16.43 16.55 -13.71
C ALA A 64 16.09 15.75 -14.97
N PRO A 65 15.99 16.39 -16.14
CA PRO A 65 16.01 15.65 -17.38
C PRO A 65 17.32 14.87 -17.54
N THR A 66 17.23 13.58 -17.88
CA THR A 66 18.42 12.77 -18.17
C THR A 66 19.14 13.31 -19.39
N VAL A 67 20.45 13.49 -19.30
CA VAL A 67 21.28 13.95 -20.38
C VAL A 67 21.94 12.81 -21.13
N ASN A 68 22.07 12.96 -22.44
CA ASN A 68 22.85 12.06 -23.26
C ASN A 68 24.36 12.26 -22.97
N PRO A 69 25.09 11.24 -22.52
CA PRO A 69 26.49 11.38 -22.11
C PRO A 69 27.43 11.76 -23.25
N ARG A 70 27.04 11.53 -24.52
CA ARG A 70 27.85 11.88 -25.71
C ARG A 70 27.70 13.34 -26.11
N THR A 71 26.51 13.95 -25.88
CA THR A 71 26.21 15.31 -26.34
C THR A 71 26.08 16.33 -25.22
N GLY A 72 25.97 15.90 -23.98
CA GLY A 72 25.70 16.74 -22.82
C GLY A 72 24.32 17.40 -22.83
N LYS A 73 23.42 17.01 -23.74
CA LYS A 73 22.08 17.61 -23.88
C LYS A 73 20.99 16.65 -23.36
N PRO A 74 19.90 17.18 -22.80
CA PRO A 74 18.76 16.36 -22.43
C PRO A 74 18.16 15.61 -23.61
N TYR A 75 17.66 14.39 -23.35
CA TYR A 75 16.79 13.68 -24.29
C TYR A 75 15.45 14.42 -24.43
N THR A 76 14.92 14.49 -25.67
CA THR A 76 13.65 15.13 -25.95
C THR A 76 12.79 14.29 -26.89
N TYR A 77 11.47 14.37 -26.75
CA TYR A 77 10.54 13.66 -27.64
C TYR A 77 10.74 14.04 -29.11
N ALA A 78 10.98 15.33 -29.38
CA ALA A 78 11.10 15.82 -30.73
C ALA A 78 12.36 15.33 -31.46
N LYS A 79 13.48 15.18 -30.77
CA LYS A 79 14.76 14.80 -31.36
C LYS A 79 15.08 13.33 -31.21
N ASP A 80 14.77 12.77 -30.03
CA ASP A 80 15.25 11.46 -29.65
C ASP A 80 14.08 10.42 -29.58
N GLY A 81 12.82 10.88 -29.73
CA GLY A 81 11.62 10.05 -29.66
C GLY A 81 11.19 9.66 -28.24
N PHE A 82 11.96 10.00 -27.22
CA PHE A 82 11.68 9.74 -25.82
C PHE A 82 12.30 10.80 -24.91
N GLU A 83 11.84 10.82 -23.67
CA GLU A 83 12.48 11.54 -22.56
C GLU A 83 12.71 10.60 -21.39
N ALA A 84 13.68 10.92 -20.53
CA ALA A 84 13.94 10.22 -19.28
C ALA A 84 14.17 11.22 -18.15
N THR A 85 13.92 10.79 -16.91
CA THR A 85 14.20 11.59 -15.72
C THR A 85 15.36 10.97 -14.96
N HIS A 86 16.30 11.82 -14.59
CA HIS A 86 17.34 11.51 -13.61
C HIS A 86 16.79 11.85 -12.22
N TYR A 87 16.83 10.88 -11.33
CA TYR A 87 16.47 11.04 -9.91
C TYR A 87 17.73 10.98 -9.08
N ASP A 88 17.99 12.05 -8.32
CA ASP A 88 18.97 12.10 -7.24
C ASP A 88 18.17 12.10 -5.95
N LEU A 89 17.98 10.89 -5.39
CA LEU A 89 17.19 10.65 -4.20
C LEU A 89 18.13 10.64 -3.01
N ALA A 90 17.91 11.53 -2.06
CA ALA A 90 18.82 11.77 -0.95
C ALA A 90 18.96 10.55 -0.02
N THR A 91 17.98 9.67 0.01
CA THR A 91 17.90 8.51 0.91
C THR A 91 16.91 7.48 0.34
N ASP A 92 16.96 6.25 0.83
CA ASP A 92 15.92 5.23 0.66
C ASP A 92 14.75 5.39 1.65
N GLN A 93 14.85 6.36 2.57
CA GLN A 93 13.87 6.77 3.57
C GLN A 93 13.14 8.04 3.07
N LEU A 94 12.21 7.91 2.12
CA LEU A 94 11.61 9.06 1.45
C LEU A 94 10.13 8.85 1.11
N GLY A 95 9.27 9.67 1.67
CA GLY A 95 7.84 9.66 1.37
C GLY A 95 7.14 8.45 1.94
N THR A 96 6.26 7.82 1.16
CA THR A 96 5.67 6.53 1.56
C THR A 96 6.72 5.43 1.37
N GLN A 97 7.09 4.77 2.45
CA GLN A 97 8.22 3.83 2.49
C GLN A 97 7.93 2.59 3.32
N LEU A 98 8.77 1.58 3.16
CA LEU A 98 8.84 0.40 4.00
C LEU A 98 10.26 0.29 4.56
N ASP A 99 10.38 0.22 5.88
CA ASP A 99 11.63 0.07 6.59
C ASP A 99 11.82 -1.38 7.00
N PRO A 100 12.81 -2.07 6.42
CA PRO A 100 13.23 -3.37 6.90
C PRO A 100 13.97 -3.22 8.23
N PRO A 101 14.07 -4.28 9.06
CA PRO A 101 14.77 -4.19 10.33
C PRO A 101 16.27 -3.86 10.19
N ALA A 102 16.88 -4.09 9.02
CA ALA A 102 18.26 -3.63 8.73
C ALA A 102 18.44 -2.11 8.82
N HIS A 103 17.35 -1.32 8.84
CA HIS A 103 17.45 0.12 9.04
C HIS A 103 18.13 0.47 10.39
N TRP A 104 17.86 -0.29 11.44
CA TRP A 104 18.42 -0.08 12.78
C TRP A 104 19.33 -1.21 13.26
N SER A 105 19.30 -2.38 12.62
CA SER A 105 20.09 -3.52 13.05
C SER A 105 20.67 -4.29 11.87
N PRO A 106 22.00 -4.31 11.71
CA PRO A 106 22.68 -4.99 10.62
C PRO A 106 22.55 -6.52 10.66
N ASP A 107 22.05 -7.08 11.76
CA ASP A 107 21.87 -8.52 11.94
C ASP A 107 20.57 -9.07 11.32
N TYR A 108 19.70 -8.17 10.86
CA TYR A 108 18.39 -8.51 10.31
C TYR A 108 18.29 -8.22 8.80
N PRO A 109 17.24 -8.73 8.13
CA PRO A 109 17.06 -8.59 6.69
C PRO A 109 17.02 -7.14 6.20
N ALA A 110 17.73 -6.88 5.10
CA ALA A 110 17.59 -5.69 4.27
C ALA A 110 16.34 -5.74 3.38
N ILE A 111 16.02 -4.66 2.66
CA ILE A 111 14.79 -4.55 1.85
C ILE A 111 14.71 -5.62 0.76
N ASP A 112 15.83 -6.01 0.17
CA ASP A 112 15.90 -7.04 -0.88
C ASP A 112 15.81 -8.47 -0.36
N GLU A 113 15.93 -8.66 0.94
CA GLU A 113 15.85 -9.94 1.64
C GLU A 113 14.47 -10.19 2.27
N LEU A 114 13.58 -9.18 2.29
CA LEU A 114 12.23 -9.36 2.79
C LEU A 114 11.48 -10.43 2.00
N PRO A 115 10.69 -11.31 2.66
CA PRO A 115 10.04 -12.42 2.00
C PRO A 115 8.97 -11.95 0.99
N PRO A 116 8.86 -12.57 -0.20
CA PRO A 116 7.86 -12.20 -1.20
C PRO A 116 6.42 -12.38 -0.71
N THR A 117 6.21 -13.12 0.36
CA THR A 117 4.92 -13.28 1.03
C THR A 117 4.40 -11.99 1.66
N PHE A 118 5.19 -10.91 1.74
CA PHE A 118 4.72 -9.57 2.13
C PHE A 118 3.82 -8.94 1.07
N ALA A 119 3.88 -9.40 -0.18
CA ALA A 119 3.25 -8.76 -1.33
C ALA A 119 1.73 -8.55 -1.20
N VAL A 120 1.00 -9.44 -0.53
CA VAL A 120 -0.45 -9.31 -0.32
C VAL A 120 -0.82 -9.79 1.08
N ARG A 121 -1.50 -8.93 1.85
CA ARG A 121 -1.89 -9.21 3.25
C ARG A 121 -3.29 -8.70 3.56
N PRO A 122 -3.99 -9.27 4.56
CA PRO A 122 -5.17 -8.63 5.12
C PRO A 122 -4.80 -7.24 5.65
N LEU A 123 -5.64 -6.24 5.39
CA LEU A 123 -5.47 -4.87 5.86
C LEU A 123 -6.41 -4.59 7.03
N VAL A 124 -5.84 -4.09 8.11
CA VAL A 124 -6.54 -3.51 9.26
C VAL A 124 -6.20 -2.04 9.32
N VAL A 125 -7.19 -1.17 9.49
CA VAL A 125 -6.98 0.26 9.73
C VAL A 125 -7.57 0.63 11.08
N ILE A 126 -6.74 1.15 11.98
CA ILE A 126 -7.16 1.62 13.30
C ILE A 126 -7.11 3.16 13.29
N SER A 127 -8.27 3.78 13.46
CA SER A 127 -8.38 5.25 13.47
C SER A 127 -8.20 5.79 14.89
N ILE A 128 -7.28 6.76 15.02
CA ILE A 128 -7.06 7.56 16.24
C ILE A 128 -7.38 9.04 16.00
N VAL A 129 -8.13 9.35 14.95
CA VAL A 129 -8.43 10.75 14.54
C VAL A 129 -9.12 11.54 15.65
N ASP A 130 -10.07 10.93 16.36
CA ASP A 130 -10.79 11.59 17.46
C ASP A 130 -9.90 11.88 18.68
N GLN A 131 -8.89 11.05 18.90
CA GLN A 131 -7.89 11.24 19.96
C GLN A 131 -6.91 12.34 19.56
N VAL A 132 -6.41 12.30 18.34
CA VAL A 132 -5.50 13.31 17.77
C VAL A 132 -6.13 14.70 17.72
N ALA A 133 -7.44 14.79 17.50
CA ALA A 133 -8.16 16.07 17.55
C ALA A 133 -8.13 16.71 18.95
N LYS A 134 -7.96 15.94 20.02
CA LYS A 134 -7.87 16.39 21.41
C LYS A 134 -6.42 16.57 21.87
N ASP A 135 -5.55 15.70 21.40
CA ASP A 135 -4.11 15.66 21.68
C ASP A 135 -3.33 15.38 20.38
N PRO A 136 -2.74 16.38 19.73
CA PRO A 136 -1.99 16.21 18.49
C PRO A 136 -0.80 15.26 18.60
N GLY A 137 -0.31 14.98 19.80
CA GLY A 137 0.76 14.04 20.07
C GLY A 137 0.27 12.65 20.53
N TYR A 138 -1.00 12.34 20.35
CA TYR A 138 -1.57 11.07 20.79
C TYR A 138 -0.92 9.88 20.07
N HIS A 139 -0.46 8.91 20.82
CA HIS A 139 0.03 7.63 20.31
C HIS A 139 -1.04 6.54 20.50
N LEU A 140 -1.25 5.70 19.48
CA LEU A 140 -2.12 4.53 19.57
C LEU A 140 -1.81 3.73 20.83
N GLN A 141 -2.85 3.41 21.60
CA GLN A 141 -2.75 2.60 22.82
C GLN A 141 -3.33 1.20 22.62
N VAL A 142 -2.98 0.27 23.52
CA VAL A 142 -3.56 -1.09 23.52
C VAL A 142 -5.08 -1.02 23.61
N ALA A 143 -5.63 -0.09 24.39
CA ALA A 143 -7.07 0.10 24.52
C ALA A 143 -7.77 0.47 23.20
N ASP A 144 -7.09 1.20 22.30
CA ASP A 144 -7.64 1.52 20.97
C ASP A 144 -7.71 0.26 20.09
N VAL A 145 -6.68 -0.60 20.17
CA VAL A 145 -6.67 -1.88 19.47
C VAL A 145 -7.79 -2.78 19.98
N GLU A 146 -7.96 -2.90 21.30
CA GLU A 146 -9.04 -3.67 21.92
C GLU A 146 -10.43 -3.12 21.57
N ALA A 147 -10.57 -1.78 21.52
CA ALA A 147 -11.81 -1.13 21.08
C ALA A 147 -12.13 -1.42 19.62
N TRP A 148 -11.12 -1.46 18.74
CA TRP A 148 -11.26 -1.88 17.34
C TRP A 148 -11.71 -3.36 17.29
N GLU A 149 -11.04 -4.25 18.02
CA GLU A 149 -11.37 -5.67 18.05
C GLU A 149 -12.78 -5.96 18.59
N LYS A 150 -13.26 -5.17 19.52
CA LYS A 150 -14.63 -5.27 20.02
C LYS A 150 -15.67 -5.00 18.93
N ARG A 151 -15.35 -4.17 17.93
CA ARG A 151 -16.25 -3.84 16.81
C ARG A 151 -16.13 -4.82 15.65
N HIS A 152 -14.91 -5.28 15.35
CA HIS A 152 -14.59 -5.99 14.11
C HIS A 152 -14.15 -7.45 14.30
N GLY A 153 -13.97 -7.88 15.53
CA GLY A 153 -13.37 -9.16 15.87
C GLY A 153 -11.85 -9.07 16.00
N ARG A 154 -11.23 -10.15 16.47
CA ARG A 154 -9.78 -10.22 16.66
C ARG A 154 -9.06 -9.95 15.36
N ILE A 155 -7.98 -9.16 15.42
CA ILE A 155 -7.09 -8.91 14.28
C ILE A 155 -6.58 -10.26 13.75
N PRO A 156 -6.78 -10.56 12.44
CA PRO A 156 -6.30 -11.80 11.86
C PRO A 156 -4.76 -11.85 11.88
N GLU A 157 -4.20 -13.00 12.25
CA GLU A 157 -2.76 -13.23 12.20
C GLU A 157 -2.20 -12.97 10.79
N GLY A 158 -1.04 -12.37 10.70
CA GLY A 158 -0.42 -12.00 9.42
C GLY A 158 -1.02 -10.79 8.72
N SER A 159 -1.94 -10.04 9.36
CA SER A 159 -2.45 -8.77 8.87
C SER A 159 -1.39 -7.68 8.92
N VAL A 160 -1.49 -6.71 8.01
CA VAL A 160 -0.85 -5.41 8.12
C VAL A 160 -1.79 -4.46 8.84
N VAL A 161 -1.30 -3.72 9.83
CA VAL A 161 -2.09 -2.76 10.60
C VAL A 161 -1.62 -1.35 10.27
N PHE A 162 -2.48 -0.53 9.67
CA PHE A 162 -2.21 0.87 9.44
C PHE A 162 -2.96 1.75 10.44
N VAL A 163 -2.26 2.75 10.99
CA VAL A 163 -2.80 3.70 11.97
C VAL A 163 -3.17 5.00 11.28
N ARG A 164 -4.48 5.28 11.25
CA ARG A 164 -5.02 6.50 10.67
C ARG A 164 -5.06 7.63 11.70
N SER A 165 -4.44 8.74 11.40
CA SER A 165 -4.41 9.96 12.21
C SER A 165 -4.88 11.20 11.44
N ASP A 166 -5.12 11.09 10.13
CA ASP A 166 -5.33 12.17 9.18
C ASP A 166 -4.12 13.14 9.03
N TRP A 167 -2.93 12.72 9.50
CA TRP A 167 -1.69 13.46 9.35
C TRP A 167 -1.30 13.65 7.90
N SER A 168 -1.51 12.64 7.07
CA SER A 168 -1.21 12.65 5.63
C SER A 168 -1.96 13.74 4.84
N LYS A 169 -3.05 14.28 5.37
CA LYS A 169 -3.80 15.37 4.73
C LYS A 169 -3.04 16.70 4.67
N GLN A 170 -1.95 16.83 5.42
CA GLN A 170 -1.07 17.99 5.39
C GLN A 170 0.03 17.87 4.32
N TRP A 171 0.13 16.73 3.63
CA TRP A 171 1.13 16.48 2.61
C TRP A 171 0.94 17.39 1.38
N PRO A 172 1.99 17.95 0.75
CA PRO A 172 3.42 17.75 1.02
C PRO A 172 4.07 18.91 1.81
N ASP A 173 3.46 19.38 2.90
CA ASP A 173 4.04 20.46 3.73
C ASP A 173 5.44 20.04 4.25
N PRO A 174 6.54 20.72 3.87
CA PRO A 174 7.88 20.40 4.33
C PRO A 174 8.04 20.41 5.86
N ALA A 175 7.19 21.17 6.56
CA ALA A 175 7.22 21.22 8.02
C ALA A 175 6.89 19.87 8.68
N LEU A 176 6.27 18.93 7.96
CA LEU A 176 5.98 17.59 8.48
C LEU A 176 7.23 16.84 8.91
N ALA A 177 8.36 17.06 8.23
CA ALA A 177 9.64 16.42 8.55
C ALA A 177 10.37 17.02 9.78
N THR A 178 9.86 18.12 10.36
CA THR A 178 10.50 18.83 11.47
C THR A 178 9.57 19.04 12.67
N LYS A 179 8.34 18.57 12.60
CA LYS A 179 7.40 18.69 13.72
C LYS A 179 7.84 17.78 14.86
N ALA A 180 8.06 18.37 16.03
CA ALA A 180 8.41 17.64 17.24
C ALA A 180 7.22 16.90 17.88
N VAL A 181 5.98 17.26 17.49
CA VAL A 181 4.75 16.67 18.00
C VAL A 181 3.93 16.16 16.83
N PHE A 182 3.70 14.88 16.79
CA PHE A 182 2.90 14.18 15.79
C PHE A 182 2.25 12.92 16.41
N PRO A 183 1.14 12.43 15.83
CA PRO A 183 0.52 11.19 16.29
C PRO A 183 1.42 9.99 15.99
N GLY A 184 1.43 9.01 16.88
CA GLY A 184 2.32 7.85 16.73
C GLY A 184 1.72 6.53 17.22
N VAL A 185 2.59 5.59 17.54
CA VAL A 185 2.23 4.28 18.09
C VAL A 185 3.04 4.03 19.35
N SER A 186 2.38 3.77 20.47
CA SER A 186 3.09 3.50 21.74
C SER A 186 3.82 2.15 21.69
N LEU A 187 4.94 2.06 22.40
CA LEU A 187 5.69 0.80 22.53
C LEU A 187 4.81 -0.35 23.04
N ALA A 188 3.87 -0.08 23.95
CA ALA A 188 2.94 -1.08 24.44
C ALA A 188 2.01 -1.61 23.35
N ALA A 189 1.48 -0.70 22.50
CA ALA A 189 0.63 -1.09 21.37
C ALA A 189 1.43 -1.85 20.31
N LEU A 190 2.67 -1.46 20.00
CA LEU A 190 3.55 -2.21 19.11
C LEU A 190 3.76 -3.64 19.59
N LYS A 191 4.16 -3.81 20.85
CA LYS A 191 4.34 -5.14 21.46
C LYS A 191 3.07 -5.97 21.39
N PHE A 192 1.92 -5.38 21.70
CA PHE A 192 0.64 -6.06 21.64
C PHE A 192 0.29 -6.54 20.22
N LEU A 193 0.49 -5.68 19.21
CA LEU A 193 0.24 -6.00 17.82
C LEU A 193 1.19 -7.09 17.30
N HIS A 194 2.48 -6.96 17.56
CA HIS A 194 3.48 -7.89 17.02
C HIS A 194 3.55 -9.21 17.80
N LEU A 195 3.52 -9.17 19.13
CA LEU A 195 3.71 -10.37 19.97
C LEU A 195 2.41 -11.11 20.23
N GLU A 196 1.26 -10.40 20.34
CA GLU A 196 -0.01 -11.01 20.70
C GLU A 196 -0.96 -11.18 19.50
N ARG A 197 -0.77 -10.39 18.41
CA ARG A 197 -1.58 -10.46 17.19
C ARG A 197 -0.81 -10.99 15.99
N HIS A 198 0.52 -11.17 16.14
CA HIS A 198 1.41 -11.75 15.14
C HIS A 198 1.32 -11.06 13.78
N ILE A 199 1.29 -9.72 13.78
CA ILE A 199 1.35 -8.94 12.55
C ILE A 199 2.79 -8.92 12.00
N PRO A 200 3.01 -8.94 10.67
CA PRO A 200 4.36 -8.83 10.09
C PRO A 200 4.94 -7.43 10.21
N PHE A 201 4.11 -6.40 10.03
CA PHE A 201 4.47 -5.00 10.22
C PHE A 201 3.23 -4.12 10.44
N HIS A 202 3.44 -2.97 11.05
CA HIS A 202 2.48 -1.88 11.13
C HIS A 202 2.90 -0.74 10.21
N GLY A 203 2.02 0.25 10.04
CA GLY A 203 2.36 1.49 9.35
C GLY A 203 1.54 2.66 9.86
N HIS A 204 2.01 3.87 9.60
CA HIS A 204 1.40 5.13 10.02
C HIS A 204 1.59 6.23 8.98
N GLU A 205 0.89 7.35 9.18
CA GLU A 205 0.95 8.49 8.25
C GLU A 205 2.14 9.43 8.50
N PRO A 206 2.64 9.64 9.74
CA PRO A 206 3.88 10.35 10.01
C PRO A 206 5.14 9.66 9.44
N LEU A 207 6.30 10.34 9.59
CA LEU A 207 7.61 9.92 9.10
C LEU A 207 8.48 9.29 10.20
N ASP A 208 7.94 9.10 11.39
CA ASP A 208 8.52 8.36 12.52
C ASP A 208 7.39 7.70 13.32
N THR A 209 7.72 6.64 14.05
CA THR A 209 6.75 5.82 14.80
C THR A 209 6.27 6.49 16.08
N ASP A 210 7.15 7.21 16.78
CA ASP A 210 6.85 7.85 18.07
C ASP A 210 7.66 9.12 18.29
N THR A 211 7.30 9.90 19.32
CA THR A 211 7.93 11.18 19.66
C THR A 211 8.83 11.10 20.91
N THR A 212 9.15 9.89 21.38
CA THR A 212 10.07 9.74 22.50
C THR A 212 11.50 10.13 22.11
N PRO A 213 12.32 10.66 23.02
CA PRO A 213 13.68 11.09 22.67
C PRO A 213 14.59 10.00 22.11
N SER A 214 14.28 8.75 22.36
CA SER A 214 15.02 7.58 21.88
C SER A 214 14.32 6.84 20.74
N LEU A 215 13.15 7.32 20.28
CA LEU A 215 12.28 6.60 19.35
C LEU A 215 12.07 5.16 19.82
N GLU A 216 11.62 5.00 21.09
CA GLU A 216 11.64 3.71 21.78
C GLU A 216 10.81 2.63 21.09
N GLY A 217 9.70 3.02 20.43
CA GLY A 217 8.86 2.13 19.67
C GLY A 217 9.55 1.65 18.41
N GLU A 218 10.08 2.55 17.62
CA GLU A 218 10.82 2.26 16.40
C GLU A 218 12.10 1.46 16.70
N ALA A 219 12.87 1.90 17.69
CA ALA A 219 14.07 1.21 18.14
C ALA A 219 13.76 -0.25 18.53
N TRP A 220 12.72 -0.47 19.35
CA TRP A 220 12.32 -1.81 19.73
C TRP A 220 11.92 -2.64 18.51
N LEU A 221 11.09 -2.09 17.63
CA LEU A 221 10.56 -2.78 16.47
C LEU A 221 11.68 -3.31 15.57
N LEU A 222 12.52 -2.39 15.07
CA LEU A 222 13.53 -2.69 14.05
C LEU A 222 14.71 -3.51 14.62
N THR A 223 15.05 -3.32 15.91
CA THR A 223 16.09 -4.15 16.57
C THR A 223 15.60 -5.53 17.03
N ASN A 224 14.30 -5.82 16.89
CA ASN A 224 13.73 -7.15 17.13
C ASN A 224 13.27 -7.85 15.85
N GLY A 225 13.68 -7.38 14.68
CA GLY A 225 13.47 -8.06 13.41
C GLY A 225 12.10 -7.82 12.78
N TYR A 226 11.38 -6.79 13.21
CA TYR A 226 10.11 -6.37 12.60
C TYR A 226 10.35 -5.23 11.61
N ALA A 227 9.43 -5.06 10.66
CA ALA A 227 9.40 -3.98 9.70
C ALA A 227 8.32 -2.96 10.05
N GLN A 228 8.39 -1.77 9.44
CA GLN A 228 7.32 -0.75 9.51
C GLN A 228 7.11 -0.07 8.17
N ALA A 229 5.95 0.60 8.01
CA ALA A 229 5.66 1.47 6.89
C ALA A 229 5.39 2.89 7.39
N GLU A 230 5.93 3.89 6.69
CA GLU A 230 5.81 5.29 7.03
C GLU A 230 5.23 6.11 5.88
N GLY A 231 4.71 7.30 6.20
CA GLY A 231 4.17 8.19 5.19
C GLY A 231 3.00 7.58 4.41
N VAL A 232 2.18 6.74 5.04
CA VAL A 232 1.03 6.10 4.39
C VAL A 232 -0.05 7.16 4.13
N ALA A 233 -0.67 7.11 2.95
CA ALA A 233 -1.65 8.10 2.51
C ALA A 233 -3.08 7.53 2.47
N ASN A 234 -4.09 8.43 2.41
CA ASN A 234 -5.47 8.11 2.08
C ASN A 234 -6.15 7.04 2.96
N LEU A 235 -5.72 6.89 4.21
CA LEU A 235 -6.33 5.93 5.14
C LEU A 235 -7.79 6.25 5.48
N ASP A 236 -8.24 7.48 5.23
CA ASP A 236 -9.65 7.88 5.32
C ASP A 236 -10.52 7.35 4.18
N GLN A 237 -9.91 6.78 3.13
CA GLN A 237 -10.60 6.26 1.96
C GLN A 237 -10.73 4.72 1.98
N VAL A 238 -10.32 4.05 3.04
CA VAL A 238 -10.38 2.59 3.15
C VAL A 238 -11.19 2.15 4.37
N PRO A 239 -11.80 0.94 4.35
CA PRO A 239 -12.52 0.43 5.51
C PRO A 239 -11.56 0.05 6.65
N GLU A 240 -12.04 0.11 7.88
CA GLU A 240 -11.28 -0.34 9.05
C GLU A 240 -10.98 -1.85 9.01
N ALA A 241 -11.84 -2.64 8.36
CA ALA A 241 -11.71 -4.10 8.23
C ALA A 241 -12.23 -4.60 6.88
N GLY A 242 -11.82 -5.80 6.47
CA GLY A 242 -12.35 -6.48 5.28
C GLY A 242 -11.64 -6.16 3.97
N ALA A 243 -10.57 -5.38 3.97
CA ALA A 243 -9.72 -5.11 2.82
C ALA A 243 -8.46 -5.99 2.82
N LEU A 244 -7.81 -6.07 1.65
CA LEU A 244 -6.42 -6.51 1.51
C LEU A 244 -5.54 -5.31 1.21
N VAL A 245 -4.23 -5.45 1.39
CA VAL A 245 -3.23 -4.52 0.87
C VAL A 245 -2.24 -5.25 -0.02
N ALA A 246 -2.05 -4.72 -1.24
CA ALA A 246 -0.95 -5.09 -2.12
C ALA A 246 0.23 -4.14 -1.86
N ILE A 247 1.43 -4.71 -1.77
CA ILE A 247 2.64 -4.03 -1.30
C ILE A 247 3.73 -4.22 -2.35
N GLY A 248 4.20 -3.11 -2.91
CA GLY A 248 5.33 -3.08 -3.82
C GLY A 248 6.43 -2.15 -3.33
N TYR A 249 7.68 -2.58 -3.46
CA TYR A 249 8.86 -1.77 -3.18
C TYR A 249 10.03 -2.19 -4.08
N PRO A 250 11.00 -1.30 -4.37
CA PRO A 250 12.17 -1.66 -5.15
C PRO A 250 13.06 -2.61 -4.38
N LYS A 251 13.68 -3.53 -5.09
CA LYS A 251 14.61 -4.51 -4.52
C LYS A 251 16.04 -3.98 -4.59
N PHE A 252 16.34 -2.94 -3.83
CA PHE A 252 17.69 -2.39 -3.70
C PHE A 252 18.56 -3.36 -2.90
N GLN A 253 19.67 -3.80 -3.49
CA GLN A 253 20.60 -4.72 -2.81
C GLN A 253 21.18 -4.08 -1.55
N GLY A 254 20.93 -4.72 -0.39
CA GLY A 254 21.39 -4.23 0.92
C GLY A 254 20.76 -2.91 1.35
N GLY A 255 19.64 -2.50 0.75
CA GLY A 255 18.96 -1.25 1.12
C GLY A 255 18.36 -1.32 2.51
N THR A 256 18.46 -0.20 3.25
CA THR A 256 17.94 -0.06 4.61
C THR A 256 16.54 0.54 4.65
N GLY A 257 15.96 0.84 3.49
CA GLY A 257 14.62 1.30 3.26
C GLY A 257 14.19 1.09 1.81
N GLY A 258 12.94 1.38 1.50
CA GLY A 258 12.45 1.31 0.15
C GLY A 258 11.17 2.12 -0.06
N TYR A 259 11.15 2.95 -1.09
CA TYR A 259 9.94 3.66 -1.52
C TYR A 259 8.84 2.66 -1.79
N ALA A 260 7.75 2.71 -1.02
CA ALA A 260 6.71 1.70 -1.14
C ALA A 260 5.51 2.21 -1.94
N ARG A 261 4.83 1.27 -2.61
CA ARG A 261 3.52 1.48 -3.18
C ARG A 261 2.53 0.56 -2.48
N PHE A 262 1.68 1.13 -1.65
CA PHE A 262 0.59 0.41 -0.98
C PHE A 262 -0.70 0.66 -1.74
N ILE A 263 -1.41 -0.41 -2.09
CA ILE A 263 -2.70 -0.33 -2.76
C ILE A 263 -3.69 -1.17 -1.94
N ALA A 264 -4.68 -0.52 -1.35
CA ALA A 264 -5.77 -1.24 -0.70
C ALA A 264 -6.72 -1.83 -1.74
N ILE A 265 -7.14 -3.07 -1.51
CA ILE A 265 -8.13 -3.81 -2.29
C ILE A 265 -9.35 -3.96 -1.39
N CYS A 266 -10.33 -3.10 -1.59
CA CYS A 266 -11.51 -2.96 -0.74
C CYS A 266 -12.71 -3.74 -1.30
N PRO A 267 -13.73 -4.03 -0.49
CA PRO A 267 -14.96 -4.68 -0.97
C PRO A 267 -15.57 -3.99 -2.19
N PRO A 268 -16.30 -4.70 -3.08
CA PRO A 268 -16.85 -4.15 -4.33
C PRO A 268 -17.85 -2.99 -4.13
N ASP A 269 -18.54 -2.97 -3.01
CA ASP A 269 -19.53 -1.96 -2.62
C ASP A 269 -18.90 -0.77 -1.87
N TRP A 270 -17.57 -0.76 -1.70
CA TRP A 270 -16.89 0.34 -1.04
C TRP A 270 -17.01 1.64 -1.85
N LYS A 271 -17.24 2.76 -1.15
CA LYS A 271 -17.55 4.06 -1.79
C LYS A 271 -16.37 4.76 -2.47
N TYR A 272 -15.13 4.39 -2.12
CA TYR A 272 -13.92 4.99 -2.68
C TYR A 272 -13.16 4.00 -3.57
N GLY A 273 -12.24 4.52 -4.38
CA GLY A 273 -11.41 3.73 -5.26
C GLY A 273 -12.06 3.47 -6.62
N VAL A 274 -11.36 2.69 -7.43
CA VAL A 274 -11.77 2.31 -8.79
C VAL A 274 -11.70 0.80 -8.96
N SER A 275 -12.62 0.22 -9.74
CA SER A 275 -12.57 -1.21 -10.10
C SER A 275 -11.91 -1.41 -11.46
N VAL A 276 -11.47 -2.63 -11.72
CA VAL A 276 -10.97 -3.05 -13.03
C VAL A 276 -12.01 -2.77 -14.11
N GLY A 277 -11.62 -2.07 -15.17
CA GLY A 277 -12.50 -1.69 -16.28
C GLY A 277 -13.29 -0.38 -16.10
N GLU A 278 -13.29 0.25 -14.93
CA GLU A 278 -13.89 1.60 -14.74
C GLU A 278 -13.06 2.71 -15.40
N LEU A 279 -11.76 2.48 -15.56
CA LEU A 279 -10.84 3.37 -16.28
C LEU A 279 -10.25 2.63 -17.48
N PRO A 280 -9.89 3.34 -18.56
CA PRO A 280 -9.20 2.72 -19.69
C PRO A 280 -7.86 2.12 -19.23
N GLU A 281 -7.71 0.81 -19.37
CA GLU A 281 -6.50 0.07 -18.96
C GLU A 281 -5.58 -0.26 -20.14
N SER A 282 -6.15 -0.46 -21.34
CA SER A 282 -5.40 -0.73 -22.56
C SER A 282 -6.25 -0.47 -23.82
N PRO A 283 -5.86 0.44 -24.72
CA PRO A 283 -4.80 1.42 -24.54
C PRO A 283 -5.18 2.48 -23.49
N LEU A 284 -4.18 2.96 -22.77
CA LEU A 284 -4.40 4.05 -21.81
C LEU A 284 -4.88 5.31 -22.54
N ALA A 285 -5.79 6.05 -21.89
CA ALA A 285 -6.30 7.30 -22.44
C ALA A 285 -5.19 8.35 -22.56
N LYS A 286 -5.23 9.15 -23.65
CA LYS A 286 -4.37 10.31 -23.77
C LYS A 286 -4.71 11.33 -22.67
N ALA A 287 -3.68 11.89 -22.07
CA ALA A 287 -3.88 12.98 -21.13
C ALA A 287 -4.36 14.26 -21.86
N SER A 288 -5.09 15.11 -21.13
CA SER A 288 -5.64 16.37 -21.66
C SER A 288 -4.57 17.38 -22.05
N LYS A 289 -3.39 17.31 -21.42
CA LYS A 289 -2.23 18.19 -21.70
C LYS A 289 -0.97 17.33 -21.86
N PRO A 290 -0.04 17.73 -22.74
CA PRO A 290 1.24 17.06 -22.87
C PRO A 290 2.08 17.24 -21.60
N LEU A 291 2.85 16.20 -21.27
CA LEU A 291 3.81 16.24 -20.18
C LEU A 291 4.98 17.17 -20.58
N HIS A 292 5.39 18.08 -19.69
CA HIS A 292 6.50 18.98 -19.90
C HIS A 292 7.30 19.21 -18.63
N TRP A 293 8.55 19.63 -18.76
CA TRP A 293 9.42 19.92 -17.62
C TRP A 293 9.13 21.29 -17.02
N ASP A 294 8.71 21.33 -15.76
CA ASP A 294 8.61 22.54 -14.95
C ASP A 294 9.94 22.80 -14.23
N ARG A 295 10.67 23.82 -14.69
CA ARG A 295 11.99 24.14 -14.13
C ARG A 295 11.93 24.68 -12.71
N THR A 296 10.84 25.32 -12.34
CA THR A 296 10.65 25.91 -11.01
C THR A 296 10.43 24.82 -9.97
N ARG A 297 9.60 23.84 -10.31
CA ARG A 297 9.25 22.71 -9.43
C ARG A 297 10.25 21.56 -9.53
N GLY A 298 11.11 21.54 -10.56
CA GLY A 298 12.04 20.47 -10.80
C GLY A 298 11.38 19.12 -11.13
N VAL A 299 10.19 19.14 -11.73
CA VAL A 299 9.43 17.93 -12.08
C VAL A 299 8.75 18.08 -13.44
N ARG A 300 8.31 16.97 -14.03
CA ARG A 300 7.39 17.02 -15.17
C ARG A 300 5.96 17.21 -14.67
N VAL A 301 5.22 18.10 -15.32
CA VAL A 301 3.82 18.41 -15.04
C VAL A 301 2.98 18.38 -16.33
N ARG A 302 1.66 18.35 -16.18
CA ARG A 302 0.67 18.42 -17.27
C ARG A 302 -0.10 19.73 -17.26
#